data_22238bd53ba215f41f7839fa9f1f869e
#
_entry.id   22238bd53ba215f41f7839fa9f1f869e
#
_cell.length_a   1.000
_cell.length_b   1.000
_cell.length_c   1.000
_cell.angle_alpha   90.00
_cell.angle_beta   90.00
_cell.angle_gamma   90.00
#
_symmetry.space_group_name_H-M   'P 1'
#
loop_
_entity.id
_entity.type
_entity.pdbx_description
1 polymer ?
#
loop_
_entity_poly.entity_id
_entity_poly.type
_entity_poly.pdbx_seq_one_letter_code
_entity_poly.pdbx_strand_id
1 'polypeptide(L)'
;MIKSGARTSQYGDAIDWLIRAGIVNKCMKCSQGFYPVAAYQDVSAFKLYYSDLGIMSARLGMTLEALQGKETEHFRGILTENYVAIALKTNGYDLYYWESDNTAEVDFLIQKDSHVIPVECKAGNHVKAKSMMVYMEKYDPVYAIRISARNFGMVNGIKSVPLYRRPFQVLCKR
;
A
#
# COMPACT_ATOMS: atom_id res chain seq x y z
N MET A 1 12.79 -17.51 10.84
CA MET A 1 12.29 -17.87 9.49
C MET A 1 10.94 -18.55 9.66
N ILE A 2 9.88 -18.02 9.06
CA ILE A 2 8.55 -18.65 9.08
C ILE A 2 8.64 -19.91 8.21
N LYS A 3 8.19 -21.06 8.71
CA LYS A 3 8.19 -22.32 7.96
C LYS A 3 7.31 -22.18 6.71
N SER A 4 7.78 -22.68 5.56
CA SER A 4 6.95 -22.80 4.36
C SER A 4 5.69 -23.60 4.68
N GLY A 5 4.50 -23.10 4.32
CA GLY A 5 3.21 -23.72 4.64
C GLY A 5 2.68 -23.45 6.06
N ALA A 6 3.30 -22.58 6.84
CA ALA A 6 2.79 -22.18 8.15
C ALA A 6 1.44 -21.44 8.00
N ARG A 7 0.45 -21.83 8.80
CA ARG A 7 -0.86 -21.17 8.82
C ARG A 7 -0.81 -19.91 9.69
N THR A 8 -1.56 -18.87 9.28
CA THR A 8 -1.71 -17.64 10.07
C THR A 8 -2.09 -17.89 11.52
N SER A 9 -2.89 -18.91 11.79
CA SER A 9 -3.31 -19.33 13.14
C SER A 9 -2.14 -19.70 14.06
N GLN A 10 -0.99 -20.07 13.51
CA GLN A 10 0.19 -20.45 14.32
C GLN A 10 0.99 -19.25 14.80
N TYR A 11 0.81 -18.09 14.15
CA TYR A 11 1.56 -16.86 14.43
C TYR A 11 0.66 -15.68 14.79
N GLY A 12 -0.66 -15.91 14.90
CA GLY A 12 -1.66 -14.88 15.16
C GLY A 12 -1.30 -14.03 16.37
N ASP A 13 -1.05 -14.67 17.51
CA ASP A 13 -0.71 -13.99 18.77
C ASP A 13 0.57 -13.16 18.64
N ALA A 14 1.60 -13.70 17.97
CA ALA A 14 2.85 -12.96 17.74
C ALA A 14 2.65 -11.77 16.82
N ILE A 15 1.85 -11.90 15.77
CA ILE A 15 1.50 -10.82 14.86
C ILE A 15 0.70 -9.73 15.61
N ASP A 16 -0.30 -10.12 16.38
CA ASP A 16 -1.12 -9.21 17.17
C ASP A 16 -0.26 -8.45 18.22
N TRP A 17 0.71 -9.14 18.81
CA TRP A 17 1.66 -8.50 19.71
C TRP A 17 2.50 -7.43 18.99
N LEU A 18 3.04 -7.74 17.80
CA LEU A 18 3.80 -6.79 16.99
C LEU A 18 2.97 -5.58 16.55
N ILE A 19 1.68 -5.78 16.25
CA ILE A 19 0.74 -4.71 15.92
C ILE A 19 0.50 -3.82 17.15
N ARG A 20 0.21 -4.42 18.30
CA ARG A 20 -0.03 -3.69 19.57
C ARG A 20 1.22 -2.95 20.05
N ALA A 21 2.40 -3.51 19.81
CA ALA A 21 3.68 -2.86 20.11
C ALA A 21 4.01 -1.73 19.13
N GLY A 22 3.20 -1.51 18.08
CA GLY A 22 3.41 -0.48 17.09
C GLY A 22 4.62 -0.74 16.16
N ILE A 23 5.07 -1.99 16.05
CA ILE A 23 6.21 -2.37 15.20
C ILE A 23 5.78 -2.58 13.77
N VAL A 24 4.57 -3.10 13.56
CA VAL A 24 4.01 -3.34 12.23
C VAL A 24 2.58 -2.82 12.12
N ASN A 25 2.20 -2.46 10.90
CA ASN A 25 0.84 -2.11 10.49
C ASN A 25 0.26 -3.25 9.65
N LYS A 26 -0.95 -3.67 9.97
CA LYS A 26 -1.68 -4.71 9.23
C LYS A 26 -2.53 -4.06 8.14
N CYS A 27 -2.44 -4.57 6.92
CA CYS A 27 -3.23 -4.16 5.77
C CYS A 27 -4.09 -5.35 5.34
N MET A 28 -5.41 -5.20 5.42
CA MET A 28 -6.36 -6.29 5.18
C MET A 28 -6.66 -6.44 3.70
N LYS A 29 -6.74 -7.69 3.20
CA LYS A 29 -7.26 -7.97 1.87
C LYS A 29 -8.75 -7.63 1.81
N CYS A 30 -9.18 -7.05 0.69
CA CYS A 30 -10.60 -6.87 0.38
C CYS A 30 -10.95 -7.66 -0.88
N SER A 31 -11.99 -8.45 -0.79
CA SER A 31 -12.53 -9.22 -1.92
C SER A 31 -13.22 -8.34 -2.95
N GLN A 32 -13.71 -7.17 -2.52
CA GLN A 32 -14.38 -6.20 -3.37
C GLN A 32 -13.97 -4.77 -3.02
N GLY A 33 -14.07 -3.87 -4.01
CA GLY A 33 -13.71 -2.45 -3.89
C GLY A 33 -14.89 -1.52 -3.64
N PHE A 34 -15.94 -1.96 -2.95
CA PHE A 34 -17.11 -1.16 -2.64
C PHE A 34 -17.07 -0.56 -1.23
N TYR A 35 -17.86 0.50 -1.04
CA TYR A 35 -18.11 1.11 0.27
C TYR A 35 -19.17 0.32 1.05
N PRO A 36 -19.01 0.12 2.36
CA PRO A 36 -17.81 0.38 3.17
C PRO A 36 -16.78 -0.74 2.99
N VAL A 37 -15.51 -0.37 2.80
CA VAL A 37 -14.42 -1.33 2.50
C VAL A 37 -14.31 -2.43 3.55
N ALA A 38 -14.52 -2.07 4.81
CA ALA A 38 -14.45 -3.01 5.95
C ALA A 38 -15.44 -4.19 5.83
N ALA A 39 -16.57 -4.03 5.13
CA ALA A 39 -17.55 -5.12 4.94
C ALA A 39 -17.06 -6.24 4.01
N TYR A 40 -16.02 -5.97 3.23
CA TYR A 40 -15.48 -6.90 2.22
C TYR A 40 -14.11 -7.44 2.60
N GLN A 41 -13.73 -7.37 3.88
CA GLN A 41 -12.46 -7.90 4.37
C GLN A 41 -12.40 -9.41 4.26
N ASP A 42 -11.30 -9.90 3.72
CA ASP A 42 -10.90 -11.30 3.82
C ASP A 42 -9.96 -11.47 5.02
N VAL A 43 -10.49 -11.99 6.11
CA VAL A 43 -9.73 -12.16 7.37
C VAL A 43 -8.60 -13.18 7.26
N SER A 44 -8.59 -14.01 6.21
CA SER A 44 -7.57 -15.03 5.98
C SER A 44 -6.31 -14.47 5.29
N ALA A 45 -6.39 -13.29 4.69
CA ALA A 45 -5.32 -12.69 3.90
C ALA A 45 -5.03 -11.25 4.31
N PHE A 46 -3.75 -10.96 4.53
CA PHE A 46 -3.29 -9.62 4.88
C PHE A 46 -1.82 -9.44 4.50
N LYS A 47 -1.40 -8.18 4.41
CA LYS A 47 0.00 -7.77 4.33
C LYS A 47 0.43 -7.14 5.66
N LEU A 48 1.73 -7.19 5.95
CA LEU A 48 2.34 -6.50 7.10
C LEU A 48 3.37 -5.51 6.59
N TYR A 49 3.26 -4.28 7.06
CA TYR A 49 4.22 -3.20 6.80
C TYR A 49 4.89 -2.80 8.10
N TYR A 50 6.18 -2.51 8.07
CA TYR A 50 6.85 -1.91 9.21
C TYR A 50 6.26 -0.52 9.49
N SER A 51 6.12 -0.17 10.77
CA SER A 51 5.65 1.16 11.18
C SER A 51 6.70 2.26 11.00
N ASP A 52 7.95 1.88 10.77
CA ASP A 52 9.07 2.77 10.54
C ASP A 52 10.05 2.17 9.52
N LEU A 53 10.51 2.99 8.55
CA LEU A 53 11.46 2.54 7.53
C LEU A 53 12.88 2.29 8.09
N GLY A 54 13.25 2.97 9.18
CA GLY A 54 14.52 2.74 9.83
C GLY A 54 14.59 1.34 10.44
N ILE A 55 13.51 0.88 11.08
CA ILE A 55 13.38 -0.51 11.58
C ILE A 55 13.51 -1.49 10.42
N MET A 56 12.82 -1.23 9.32
CA MET A 56 12.89 -2.08 8.12
C MET A 56 14.30 -2.12 7.54
N SER A 57 14.94 -0.96 7.36
CA SER A 57 16.30 -0.85 6.80
C SER A 57 17.34 -1.53 7.69
N ALA A 58 17.27 -1.32 9.00
CA ALA A 58 18.13 -1.96 9.97
C ALA A 58 17.98 -3.48 9.95
N ARG A 59 16.75 -3.98 9.86
CA ARG A 59 16.48 -5.42 9.79
C ARG A 59 16.99 -6.07 8.51
N LEU A 60 17.02 -5.32 7.41
CA LEU A 60 17.55 -5.76 6.11
C LEU A 60 19.05 -5.52 5.95
N GLY A 61 19.72 -4.89 6.94
CA GLY A 61 21.13 -4.53 6.84
C GLY A 61 21.42 -3.49 5.75
N MET A 62 20.44 -2.64 5.41
CA MET A 62 20.58 -1.65 4.34
C MET A 62 21.28 -0.40 4.85
N THR A 63 22.34 0.01 4.18
CA THR A 63 22.99 1.31 4.41
C THR A 63 22.42 2.38 3.49
N LEU A 64 22.66 3.66 3.81
CA LEU A 64 22.22 4.78 2.98
C LEU A 64 22.86 4.74 1.58
N GLU A 65 24.14 4.34 1.50
CA GLU A 65 24.87 4.18 0.25
C GLU A 65 24.24 3.08 -0.62
N ALA A 66 23.86 1.95 0.00
CA ALA A 66 23.16 0.87 -0.69
C ALA A 66 21.83 1.36 -1.28
N LEU A 67 21.08 2.20 -0.57
CA LEU A 67 19.80 2.76 -1.05
C LEU A 67 19.97 3.68 -2.26
N GLN A 68 21.13 4.30 -2.44
CA GLN A 68 21.43 5.16 -3.59
C GLN A 68 21.96 4.38 -4.81
N GLY A 69 22.41 3.14 -4.59
CA GLY A 69 22.94 2.27 -5.65
C GLY A 69 21.89 1.74 -6.62
N LYS A 70 22.32 1.36 -7.84
CA LYS A 70 21.46 0.73 -8.83
C LYS A 70 21.01 -0.68 -8.42
N GLU A 71 21.82 -1.36 -7.62
CA GLU A 71 21.57 -2.72 -7.14
C GLU A 71 20.32 -2.83 -6.23
N THR A 72 19.89 -1.71 -5.66
CA THR A 72 18.71 -1.64 -4.78
C THR A 72 17.43 -1.24 -5.50
N GLU A 73 17.44 -1.12 -6.82
CA GLU A 73 16.25 -0.71 -7.58
C GLU A 73 15.07 -1.68 -7.32
N HIS A 74 15.36 -2.97 -7.14
CA HIS A 74 14.37 -3.97 -6.77
C HIS A 74 13.71 -3.70 -5.40
N PHE A 75 14.49 -3.23 -4.41
CA PHE A 75 13.99 -2.90 -3.08
C PHE A 75 13.27 -1.56 -3.00
N ARG A 76 13.50 -0.66 -3.93
CA ARG A 76 12.83 0.66 -3.96
C ARG A 76 11.31 0.52 -4.02
N GLY A 77 10.80 -0.49 -4.73
CA GLY A 77 9.38 -0.79 -4.77
C GLY A 77 8.83 -1.09 -3.38
N ILE A 78 9.47 -2.02 -2.68
CA ILE A 78 9.07 -2.48 -1.34
C ILE A 78 9.15 -1.31 -0.33
N LEU A 79 10.23 -0.53 -0.37
CA LEU A 79 10.39 0.65 0.50
C LEU A 79 9.34 1.72 0.22
N THR A 80 9.03 1.96 -1.05
CA THR A 80 7.99 2.92 -1.46
C THR A 80 6.61 2.50 -0.96
N GLU A 81 6.25 1.24 -1.12
CA GLU A 81 4.97 0.71 -0.66
C GLU A 81 4.87 0.78 0.87
N ASN A 82 5.92 0.38 1.58
CA ASN A 82 5.97 0.50 3.05
C ASN A 82 5.89 1.96 3.53
N TYR A 83 6.57 2.89 2.85
CA TYR A 83 6.48 4.33 3.16
C TYR A 83 5.06 4.85 2.99
N VAL A 84 4.37 4.45 1.93
CA VAL A 84 2.98 4.84 1.68
C VAL A 84 2.05 4.26 2.75
N ALA A 85 2.25 3.00 3.17
CA ALA A 85 1.50 2.39 4.27
C ALA A 85 1.64 3.21 5.56
N ILE A 86 2.87 3.60 5.94
CA ILE A 86 3.13 4.46 7.10
C ILE A 86 2.39 5.80 6.96
N ALA A 87 2.53 6.43 5.80
CA ALA A 87 1.91 7.73 5.55
C ALA A 87 0.37 7.67 5.61
N LEU A 88 -0.26 6.63 5.07
CA LEU A 88 -1.69 6.39 5.18
C LEU A 88 -2.11 6.23 6.65
N LYS A 89 -1.44 5.36 7.39
CA LYS A 89 -1.77 5.09 8.80
C LYS A 89 -1.61 6.33 9.68
N THR A 90 -0.53 7.10 9.48
CA THR A 90 -0.28 8.36 10.20
C THR A 90 -1.36 9.42 9.93
N ASN A 91 -1.98 9.38 8.75
CA ASN A 91 -3.09 10.26 8.39
C ASN A 91 -4.48 9.69 8.76
N GLY A 92 -4.54 8.63 9.56
CA GLY A 92 -5.78 8.09 10.12
C GLY A 92 -6.55 7.15 9.19
N TYR A 93 -5.95 6.69 8.10
CA TYR A 93 -6.57 5.70 7.23
C TYR A 93 -6.33 4.30 7.76
N ASP A 94 -7.33 3.44 7.70
CA ASP A 94 -7.15 2.01 7.80
C ASP A 94 -6.59 1.48 6.49
N LEU A 95 -5.73 0.46 6.61
CA LEU A 95 -5.02 -0.10 5.47
C LEU A 95 -5.78 -1.27 4.90
N TYR A 96 -6.14 -1.16 3.65
CA TYR A 96 -6.76 -2.21 2.85
C TYR A 96 -6.04 -2.32 1.51
N TYR A 97 -6.01 -3.52 0.92
CA TYR A 97 -5.59 -3.73 -0.46
C TYR A 97 -6.62 -4.59 -1.18
N TRP A 98 -6.59 -4.54 -2.49
CA TRP A 98 -7.46 -5.35 -3.31
C TRP A 98 -6.66 -6.23 -4.24
N GLU A 99 -7.12 -7.45 -4.41
CA GLU A 99 -6.55 -8.42 -5.32
C GLU A 99 -7.68 -9.16 -6.03
N SER A 100 -7.60 -9.27 -7.36
CA SER A 100 -8.51 -10.08 -8.14
C SER A 100 -8.06 -11.54 -8.16
N ASP A 101 -9.00 -12.45 -8.48
CA ASP A 101 -8.70 -13.87 -8.66
C ASP A 101 -7.71 -14.13 -9.81
N ASN A 102 -7.50 -13.15 -10.70
CA ASN A 102 -6.72 -13.25 -11.94
C ASN A 102 -5.49 -12.34 -11.99
N THR A 103 -4.77 -12.16 -10.89
CA THR A 103 -3.47 -11.48 -10.89
C THR A 103 -3.44 -9.94 -10.91
N ALA A 104 -4.57 -9.22 -10.85
CA ALA A 104 -4.56 -7.78 -10.67
C ALA A 104 -4.55 -7.45 -9.18
N GLU A 105 -3.63 -6.59 -8.76
CA GLU A 105 -3.51 -6.12 -7.37
C GLU A 105 -3.44 -4.59 -7.36
N VAL A 106 -4.15 -3.97 -6.43
CA VAL A 106 -4.06 -2.55 -6.09
C VAL A 106 -3.48 -2.43 -4.69
N ASP A 107 -2.37 -1.72 -4.55
CA ASP A 107 -1.55 -1.70 -3.33
C ASP A 107 -2.34 -1.23 -2.10
N PHE A 108 -3.18 -0.19 -2.25
CA PHE A 108 -4.05 0.27 -1.17
C PHE A 108 -5.42 0.72 -1.67
N LEU A 109 -6.41 0.54 -0.80
CA LEU A 109 -7.72 1.17 -0.92
C LEU A 109 -7.89 2.14 0.25
N ILE A 110 -8.25 3.38 -0.03
CA ILE A 110 -8.62 4.35 1.00
C ILE A 110 -10.10 4.70 0.88
N GLN A 111 -10.74 4.79 2.04
CA GLN A 111 -12.12 5.22 2.12
C GLN A 111 -12.15 6.69 2.51
N LYS A 112 -12.76 7.53 1.69
CA LYS A 112 -12.96 8.93 1.98
C LYS A 112 -14.40 9.32 1.64
N ASP A 113 -15.10 9.88 2.62
CA ASP A 113 -16.53 10.12 2.53
C ASP A 113 -17.23 8.79 2.16
N SER A 114 -18.08 8.70 1.22
CA SER A 114 -18.70 7.43 0.78
C SER A 114 -18.00 6.80 -0.43
N HIS A 115 -16.77 7.21 -0.73
CA HIS A 115 -16.02 6.75 -1.91
C HIS A 115 -14.84 5.87 -1.52
N VAL A 116 -14.57 4.86 -2.36
CA VAL A 116 -13.36 4.03 -2.27
C VAL A 116 -12.39 4.47 -3.37
N ILE A 117 -11.20 4.87 -2.98
CA ILE A 117 -10.19 5.41 -3.88
C ILE A 117 -9.01 4.44 -3.91
N PRO A 118 -8.72 3.83 -5.07
CA PRO A 118 -7.56 2.96 -5.23
C PRO A 118 -6.28 3.78 -5.29
N VAL A 119 -5.23 3.28 -4.64
CA VAL A 119 -3.89 3.89 -4.58
C VAL A 119 -2.87 2.87 -5.04
N GLU A 120 -2.06 3.24 -6.02
CA GLU A 120 -0.95 2.44 -6.53
C GLU A 120 0.39 3.13 -6.29
N CYS A 121 1.38 2.38 -5.84
CA CYS A 121 2.74 2.84 -5.57
C CYS A 121 3.69 2.41 -6.68
N LYS A 122 4.49 3.33 -7.19
CA LYS A 122 5.53 3.02 -8.19
C LYS A 122 6.83 3.73 -7.85
N ALA A 123 7.88 2.94 -7.62
CA ALA A 123 9.21 3.49 -7.30
C ALA A 123 9.90 4.20 -8.48
N GLY A 124 9.50 3.88 -9.71
CA GLY A 124 10.12 4.39 -10.94
C GLY A 124 9.19 5.21 -11.82
N ASN A 125 9.74 5.66 -12.95
CA ASN A 125 9.02 6.45 -13.96
C ASN A 125 8.23 5.59 -14.97
N HIS A 126 8.54 4.30 -15.09
CA HIS A 126 7.86 3.38 -16.01
C HIS A 126 6.60 2.83 -15.36
N VAL A 127 5.46 3.23 -15.89
CA VAL A 127 4.19 2.98 -15.25
C VAL A 127 3.21 2.34 -16.21
N LYS A 128 3.22 1.02 -16.28
CA LYS A 128 2.07 0.27 -16.82
C LYS A 128 1.14 -0.04 -15.63
N ALA A 129 0.02 0.65 -15.56
CA ALA A 129 -0.97 0.51 -14.49
C ALA A 129 -2.06 -0.51 -14.88
N LYS A 130 -1.68 -1.72 -15.33
CA LYS A 130 -2.67 -2.72 -15.77
C LYS A 130 -3.67 -3.05 -14.65
N SER A 131 -3.18 -3.32 -13.45
CA SER A 131 -4.03 -3.67 -12.31
C SER A 131 -4.96 -2.54 -11.91
N MET A 132 -4.45 -1.29 -11.90
CA MET A 132 -5.27 -0.11 -11.64
C MET A 132 -6.39 0.05 -12.67
N MET A 133 -6.10 -0.20 -13.96
CA MET A 133 -7.13 -0.11 -15.02
C MET A 133 -8.20 -1.18 -14.84
N VAL A 134 -7.83 -2.42 -14.49
CA VAL A 134 -8.79 -3.50 -14.17
C VAL A 134 -9.69 -3.09 -13.00
N TYR A 135 -9.10 -2.48 -11.96
CA TYR A 135 -9.88 -2.00 -10.82
C TYR A 135 -10.86 -0.89 -11.24
N MET A 136 -10.37 0.11 -11.98
CA MET A 136 -11.17 1.25 -12.44
C MET A 136 -12.33 0.82 -13.34
N GLU A 137 -12.09 -0.12 -14.25
CA GLU A 137 -13.13 -0.68 -15.12
C GLU A 137 -14.21 -1.43 -14.32
N LYS A 138 -13.80 -2.17 -13.27
CA LYS A 138 -14.71 -2.98 -12.46
C LYS A 138 -15.53 -2.18 -11.45
N TYR A 139 -14.96 -1.13 -10.85
CA TYR A 139 -15.59 -0.44 -9.70
C TYR A 139 -15.89 1.04 -9.96
N ASP A 140 -15.51 1.59 -11.10
CA ASP A 140 -15.75 2.97 -11.55
C ASP A 140 -15.51 4.03 -10.42
N PRO A 141 -14.32 4.07 -9.80
CA PRO A 141 -14.06 5.03 -8.74
C PRO A 141 -14.04 6.47 -9.29
N VAL A 142 -14.41 7.44 -8.46
CA VAL A 142 -14.40 8.88 -8.84
C VAL A 142 -13.05 9.31 -9.40
N TYR A 143 -11.97 8.78 -8.85
CA TYR A 143 -10.60 8.88 -9.35
C TYR A 143 -9.74 7.80 -8.71
N ALA A 144 -8.56 7.58 -9.29
CA ALA A 144 -7.51 6.75 -8.71
C ALA A 144 -6.29 7.62 -8.36
N ILE A 145 -5.43 7.13 -7.47
CA ILE A 145 -4.19 7.81 -7.10
C ILE A 145 -3.01 6.93 -7.49
N ARG A 146 -2.01 7.57 -8.09
CA ARG A 146 -0.70 6.98 -8.32
C ARG A 146 0.35 7.77 -7.58
N ILE A 147 1.06 7.12 -6.67
CA ILE A 147 2.18 7.70 -5.94
C ILE A 147 3.46 7.24 -6.62
N SER A 148 4.27 8.18 -7.09
CA SER A 148 5.49 7.87 -7.84
C SER A 148 6.51 9.02 -7.79
N ALA A 149 7.65 8.86 -8.47
CA ALA A 149 8.62 9.92 -8.65
C ALA A 149 8.17 11.02 -9.63
N ARG A 150 7.02 10.87 -10.29
CA ARG A 150 6.47 11.87 -11.23
C ARG A 150 5.87 13.06 -10.49
N ASN A 151 5.84 14.21 -11.19
CA ASN A 151 5.15 15.40 -10.70
C ASN A 151 3.62 15.22 -10.64
N PHE A 152 2.95 16.18 -10.01
CA PHE A 152 1.49 16.25 -10.00
C PHE A 152 0.93 16.27 -11.42
N GLY A 153 -0.17 15.59 -11.59
CA GLY A 153 -0.90 15.55 -12.85
C GLY A 153 -2.16 14.71 -12.72
N MET A 154 -3.01 14.78 -13.73
CA MET A 154 -4.21 13.95 -13.84
C MET A 154 -4.38 13.50 -15.28
N VAL A 155 -4.41 12.18 -15.49
CA VAL A 155 -4.56 11.58 -16.82
C VAL A 155 -5.48 10.37 -16.70
N ASN A 156 -6.51 10.29 -17.52
CA ASN A 156 -7.47 9.19 -17.55
C ASN A 156 -8.03 8.81 -16.16
N GLY A 157 -8.45 9.81 -15.37
CA GLY A 157 -8.98 9.59 -14.02
C GLY A 157 -7.94 9.21 -12.96
N ILE A 158 -6.65 9.12 -13.32
CA ILE A 158 -5.57 8.78 -12.38
C ILE A 158 -4.83 10.06 -12.00
N LYS A 159 -4.88 10.41 -10.72
CA LYS A 159 -4.17 11.52 -10.11
C LYS A 159 -2.76 11.09 -9.71
N SER A 160 -1.75 11.66 -10.36
CA SER A 160 -0.35 11.46 -9.99
C SER A 160 0.02 12.35 -8.81
N VAL A 161 0.64 11.75 -7.79
CA VAL A 161 1.09 12.45 -6.58
C VAL A 161 2.57 12.09 -6.37
N PRO A 162 3.45 13.10 -6.24
CA PRO A 162 4.86 12.87 -5.98
C PRO A 162 5.09 12.19 -4.62
N LEU A 163 6.00 11.21 -4.57
CA LEU A 163 6.36 10.51 -3.35
C LEU A 163 6.95 11.43 -2.27
N TYR A 164 7.69 12.49 -2.66
CA TYR A 164 8.34 13.44 -1.75
C TYR A 164 7.37 14.43 -1.09
N ARG A 165 6.20 14.64 -1.65
CA ARG A 165 5.11 15.38 -0.97
C ARG A 165 4.46 14.45 0.02
N ARG A 166 4.16 14.93 1.21
CA ARG A 166 3.28 14.18 2.13
C ARG A 166 1.99 13.86 1.34
N PRO A 167 1.87 12.66 0.76
CA PRO A 167 0.89 12.39 -0.30
C PRO A 167 -0.54 12.63 0.15
N PHE A 168 -0.76 12.71 1.46
CA PHE A 168 -2.09 12.70 2.04
C PHE A 168 -2.59 14.08 2.50
N GLN A 169 -1.74 15.10 2.63
CA GLN A 169 -2.24 16.49 2.82
C GLN A 169 -3.04 16.97 1.61
N VAL A 170 -2.79 16.43 0.42
CA VAL A 170 -3.56 16.73 -0.80
C VAL A 170 -4.93 16.05 -0.80
N LEU A 171 -5.08 14.95 -0.05
CA LEU A 171 -6.33 14.21 0.09
C LEU A 171 -7.23 14.79 1.19
N CYS A 172 -6.65 15.52 2.16
CA CYS A 172 -7.38 16.11 3.28
C CYS A 172 -7.91 17.52 3.01
N LYS A 173 -7.55 18.19 1.92
CA LYS A 173 -8.19 19.47 1.58
C LYS A 173 -9.59 19.20 1.02
N ARG A 174 -10.58 19.61 1.82
CA ARG A 174 -11.99 19.75 1.44
C ARG A 174 -12.12 20.65 0.22
#